data_2c60c8ffae5af328393e7d63212c682e
#
_entry.id   2c60c8ffae5af328393e7d63212c682e
#
_cell.length_a   1.000
_cell.length_b   1.000
_cell.length_c   1.000
_cell.angle_alpha   90.00
_cell.angle_beta   90.00
_cell.angle_gamma   90.00
#
_symmetry.space_group_name_H-M   'P 1'
#
loop_
_entity.id
_entity.type
_entity.pdbx_description
1 polymer ?
#
loop_
_entity_poly.entity_id
_entity_poly.type
_entity_poly.pdbx_seq_one_letter_code
_entity_poly.pdbx_strand_id
1 'polypeptide(L)'
;EKGVVFFSFSPSSELANNCVYLVNFFPANEMRISFNHFPNNSRVALLYPENSYGFGINKIIDRIANQSNSVIVNRASYKENLSNAAEAIKELGRYELRKYELNRQKKILANKKDQHSKKRLIKLEKFQTTKDLDFTHIIIADYGLRLLQVAPLLPYYDIDPNLVMFV
;
A
#
# COMPACT_ATOMS: atom_id res chain seq x y z
N GLU A 1 35.23 -30.58 -21.42
CA GLU A 1 35.25 -29.11 -21.24
C GLU A 1 34.88 -28.79 -19.82
N LYS A 2 35.76 -28.12 -19.07
CA LYS A 2 35.44 -27.62 -17.73
C LYS A 2 34.54 -26.41 -17.91
N GLY A 3 33.22 -26.56 -17.71
CA GLY A 3 32.26 -25.47 -17.73
C GLY A 3 32.60 -24.43 -16.65
N VAL A 4 32.70 -23.16 -17.02
CA VAL A 4 32.84 -22.04 -16.08
C VAL A 4 31.49 -21.66 -15.64
N VAL A 5 31.28 -21.57 -14.30
CA VAL A 5 30.08 -21.12 -13.69
C VAL A 5 30.25 -19.67 -13.22
N PHE A 6 29.31 -18.80 -13.55
CA PHE A 6 29.30 -17.41 -13.18
C PHE A 6 28.22 -17.14 -12.11
N PHE A 7 28.56 -16.41 -11.07
CA PHE A 7 27.61 -15.82 -10.14
C PHE A 7 27.48 -14.31 -10.44
N SER A 8 26.28 -13.86 -10.71
CA SER A 8 26.00 -12.45 -11.02
C SER A 8 25.03 -11.85 -10.00
N PHE A 9 25.31 -10.64 -9.58
CA PHE A 9 24.44 -9.83 -8.71
C PHE A 9 23.50 -8.91 -9.51
N SER A 10 23.32 -9.18 -10.80
CA SER A 10 22.41 -8.40 -11.64
C SER A 10 20.95 -8.56 -11.18
N PRO A 11 20.16 -7.48 -11.17
CA PRO A 11 18.73 -7.54 -10.93
C PRO A 11 17.92 -8.04 -12.14
N SER A 12 18.55 -8.25 -13.31
CA SER A 12 17.89 -8.75 -14.52
C SER A 12 17.83 -10.27 -14.51
N SER A 13 16.62 -10.82 -14.38
CA SER A 13 16.39 -12.27 -14.44
C SER A 13 16.69 -12.90 -15.82
N GLU A 14 16.76 -12.08 -16.86
CA GLU A 14 17.04 -12.53 -18.25
C GLU A 14 18.47 -13.03 -18.45
N LEU A 15 19.37 -12.67 -17.54
CA LEU A 15 20.78 -13.12 -17.60
C LEU A 15 20.97 -14.53 -17.05
N ALA A 16 19.98 -15.12 -16.41
CA ALA A 16 20.07 -16.47 -15.90
C ALA A 16 20.10 -17.49 -17.04
N ASN A 17 21.08 -18.38 -17.01
CA ASN A 17 21.19 -19.51 -17.93
C ASN A 17 21.94 -20.68 -17.26
N ASN A 18 22.23 -21.74 -18.00
CA ASN A 18 22.86 -22.94 -17.47
C ASN A 18 24.25 -22.73 -16.83
N CYS A 19 24.92 -21.61 -17.14
CA CYS A 19 26.24 -21.27 -16.60
C CYS A 19 26.22 -19.99 -15.75
N VAL A 20 25.12 -19.22 -15.73
CA VAL A 20 25.00 -17.96 -14.98
C VAL A 20 23.93 -18.09 -13.91
N TYR A 21 24.35 -18.06 -12.66
CA TYR A 21 23.49 -18.06 -11.49
C TYR A 21 23.36 -16.64 -10.95
N LEU A 22 22.11 -16.22 -10.73
CA LEU A 22 21.81 -14.91 -10.18
C LEU A 22 21.68 -15.00 -8.66
N VAL A 23 22.44 -14.14 -7.96
CA VAL A 23 22.42 -14.00 -6.51
C VAL A 23 21.90 -12.60 -6.20
N ASN A 24 20.58 -12.43 -6.24
CA ASN A 24 19.94 -11.14 -5.95
C ASN A 24 18.50 -11.34 -5.48
N PHE A 25 17.96 -10.34 -4.82
CA PHE A 25 16.52 -10.25 -4.53
C PHE A 25 15.80 -9.68 -5.75
N PHE A 26 14.83 -10.43 -6.26
CA PHE A 26 14.05 -10.01 -7.42
C PHE A 26 12.71 -9.45 -6.94
N PRO A 27 12.39 -8.19 -7.23
CA PRO A 27 11.14 -7.55 -6.79
C PRO A 27 9.89 -8.35 -7.13
N ALA A 28 9.87 -9.01 -8.29
CA ALA A 28 8.76 -9.87 -8.70
C ALA A 28 8.57 -11.08 -7.76
N ASN A 29 9.67 -11.65 -7.24
CA ASN A 29 9.60 -12.79 -6.32
C ASN A 29 9.15 -12.35 -4.93
N GLU A 30 9.64 -11.20 -4.45
CA GLU A 30 9.22 -10.61 -3.18
C GLU A 30 7.73 -10.32 -3.21
N MET A 31 7.22 -9.72 -4.29
CA MET A 31 5.78 -9.48 -4.45
C MET A 31 4.98 -10.79 -4.48
N ARG A 32 5.43 -11.84 -5.20
CA ARG A 32 4.72 -13.14 -5.19
C ARG A 32 4.66 -13.76 -3.81
N ILE A 33 5.75 -13.69 -3.04
CA ILE A 33 5.79 -14.20 -1.67
C ILE A 33 4.77 -13.44 -0.82
N SER A 34 4.75 -12.12 -0.88
CA SER A 34 3.78 -11.29 -0.15
C SER A 34 2.35 -11.66 -0.50
N PHE A 35 2.02 -11.75 -1.79
CA PHE A 35 0.66 -12.10 -2.24
C PHE A 35 0.24 -13.53 -1.88
N ASN A 36 1.17 -14.49 -1.76
CA ASN A 36 0.85 -15.84 -1.32
C ASN A 36 0.36 -15.92 0.14
N HIS A 37 0.65 -14.91 0.93
CA HIS A 37 0.17 -14.79 2.30
C HIS A 37 -1.16 -14.03 2.42
N PHE A 38 -1.65 -13.42 1.34
CA PHE A 38 -2.91 -12.70 1.38
C PHE A 38 -4.11 -13.66 1.26
N PRO A 39 -5.20 -13.40 1.98
CA PRO A 39 -6.46 -14.10 1.74
C PRO A 39 -6.94 -13.91 0.30
N ASN A 40 -7.68 -14.91 -0.21
CA ASN A 40 -8.34 -14.78 -1.52
C ASN A 40 -9.26 -13.55 -1.55
N ASN A 41 -9.34 -12.90 -2.70
CA ASN A 41 -10.10 -11.68 -2.94
C ASN A 41 -9.62 -10.47 -2.12
N SER A 42 -8.34 -10.45 -1.74
CA SER A 42 -7.75 -9.29 -1.07
C SER A 42 -7.77 -8.06 -1.97
N ARG A 43 -8.17 -6.94 -1.39
CA ARG A 43 -8.14 -5.63 -2.01
C ARG A 43 -6.88 -4.92 -1.55
N VAL A 44 -5.99 -4.64 -2.48
CA VAL A 44 -4.63 -4.17 -2.18
C VAL A 44 -4.44 -2.75 -2.70
N ALA A 45 -3.88 -1.88 -1.89
CA ALA A 45 -3.37 -0.58 -2.29
C ALA A 45 -1.85 -0.65 -2.51
N LEU A 46 -1.34 0.11 -3.48
CA LEU A 46 0.09 0.21 -3.76
C LEU A 46 0.57 1.64 -3.56
N LEU A 47 1.57 1.81 -2.70
CA LEU A 47 2.31 3.05 -2.51
C LEU A 47 3.76 2.84 -2.94
N TYR A 48 4.28 3.67 -3.87
CA TYR A 48 5.60 3.46 -4.43
C TYR A 48 6.33 4.77 -4.75
N PRO A 49 7.68 4.79 -4.70
CA PRO A 49 8.48 5.96 -5.08
C PRO A 49 8.54 6.12 -6.60
N GLU A 50 8.67 7.35 -7.05
CA GLU A 50 8.86 7.72 -8.47
C GLU A 50 10.32 7.48 -8.90
N ASN A 51 10.73 6.22 -8.92
CA ASN A 51 12.03 5.77 -9.40
C ASN A 51 11.93 4.44 -10.16
N SER A 52 13.05 3.95 -10.67
CA SER A 52 13.10 2.72 -11.46
C SER A 52 12.55 1.50 -10.71
N TYR A 53 12.78 1.40 -9.40
CA TYR A 53 12.27 0.31 -8.56
C TYR A 53 10.74 0.38 -8.44
N GLY A 54 10.20 1.54 -8.01
CA GLY A 54 8.77 1.72 -7.84
C GLY A 54 7.99 1.57 -9.14
N PHE A 55 8.48 2.11 -10.25
CA PHE A 55 7.87 1.90 -11.57
C PHE A 55 7.95 0.44 -12.02
N GLY A 56 9.04 -0.25 -11.71
CA GLY A 56 9.18 -1.68 -11.96
C GLY A 56 8.12 -2.51 -11.24
N ILE A 57 7.90 -2.26 -9.94
CA ILE A 57 6.84 -2.89 -9.16
C ILE A 57 5.46 -2.56 -9.74
N ASN A 58 5.17 -1.29 -9.97
CA ASN A 58 3.88 -0.86 -10.51
C ASN A 58 3.53 -1.54 -11.84
N LYS A 59 4.52 -1.82 -12.68
CA LYS A 59 4.34 -2.48 -13.99
C LYS A 59 3.95 -3.97 -13.86
N ILE A 60 4.42 -4.65 -12.83
CA ILE A 60 4.26 -6.12 -12.71
C ILE A 60 3.17 -6.53 -11.72
N ILE A 61 2.77 -5.64 -10.81
CA ILE A 61 1.95 -5.99 -9.64
C ILE A 61 0.57 -6.52 -10.01
N ASP A 62 -0.07 -6.00 -11.06
CA ASP A 62 -1.39 -6.48 -11.49
C ASP A 62 -1.38 -7.94 -11.88
N ARG A 63 -0.36 -8.34 -12.63
CA ARG A 63 -0.22 -9.74 -13.04
C ARG A 63 -0.03 -10.66 -11.84
N ILE A 64 0.77 -10.22 -10.85
CA ILE A 64 1.01 -10.99 -9.64
C ILE A 64 -0.25 -11.06 -8.77
N ALA A 65 -0.94 -9.94 -8.57
CA ALA A 65 -2.18 -9.88 -7.82
C ALA A 65 -3.26 -10.81 -8.42
N ASN A 66 -3.45 -10.76 -9.73
CA ASN A 66 -4.41 -11.62 -10.43
C ASN A 66 -4.08 -13.12 -10.28
N GLN A 67 -2.79 -13.50 -10.29
CA GLN A 67 -2.37 -14.88 -10.05
C GLN A 67 -2.71 -15.38 -8.63
N SER A 68 -2.87 -14.47 -7.68
CA SER A 68 -3.20 -14.75 -6.27
C SER A 68 -4.66 -14.42 -5.92
N ASN A 69 -5.54 -14.30 -6.91
CA ASN A 69 -6.94 -13.92 -6.73
C ASN A 69 -7.11 -12.64 -5.88
N SER A 70 -6.20 -11.68 -6.05
CA SER A 70 -6.23 -10.37 -5.40
C SER A 70 -6.37 -9.28 -6.44
N VAL A 71 -6.76 -8.08 -6.04
CA VAL A 71 -6.94 -6.95 -6.95
C VAL A 71 -6.28 -5.69 -6.39
N ILE A 72 -5.56 -4.96 -7.25
CA ILE A 72 -5.04 -3.64 -6.92
C ILE A 72 -6.15 -2.62 -7.13
N VAL A 73 -6.62 -2.02 -6.04
CA VAL A 73 -7.76 -1.09 -6.07
C VAL A 73 -7.33 0.37 -6.11
N ASN A 74 -6.24 0.72 -5.44
CA ASN A 74 -5.71 2.08 -5.39
C ASN A 74 -4.19 2.08 -5.59
N ARG A 75 -3.68 3.17 -6.17
CA ARG A 75 -2.25 3.40 -6.36
C ARG A 75 -1.93 4.86 -6.10
N ALA A 76 -0.79 5.10 -5.47
CA ALA A 76 -0.23 6.44 -5.38
C ALA A 76 1.30 6.35 -5.48
N SER A 77 1.90 7.35 -6.12
CA SER A 77 3.34 7.50 -6.17
C SER A 77 3.80 8.74 -5.42
N TYR A 78 5.00 8.71 -4.92
CA TYR A 78 5.62 9.85 -4.27
C TYR A 78 7.05 10.06 -4.77
N LYS A 79 7.49 11.31 -4.76
CA LYS A 79 8.83 11.71 -5.19
C LYS A 79 9.89 11.16 -4.24
N GLU A 80 11.07 10.86 -4.75
CA GLU A 80 12.19 10.34 -3.95
C GLU A 80 12.61 11.26 -2.78
N ASN A 81 12.39 12.56 -2.93
CA ASN A 81 12.63 13.55 -1.87
C ASN A 81 11.47 13.69 -0.87
N LEU A 82 10.44 12.86 -0.98
CA LEU A 82 9.25 12.80 -0.12
C LEU A 82 8.39 14.07 -0.11
N SER A 83 8.63 15.03 -1.00
CA SER A 83 7.95 16.33 -0.97
C SER A 83 6.43 16.26 -1.15
N ASN A 84 5.91 15.18 -1.75
CA ASN A 84 4.48 14.93 -1.94
C ASN A 84 4.00 13.62 -1.28
N ALA A 85 4.77 13.04 -0.36
CA ALA A 85 4.39 11.77 0.26
C ALA A 85 3.07 11.85 1.05
N ALA A 86 2.86 12.98 1.73
CA ALA A 86 1.62 13.25 2.46
C ALA A 86 0.39 13.30 1.53
N GLU A 87 0.51 13.98 0.40
CA GLU A 87 -0.54 14.09 -0.62
C GLU A 87 -0.83 12.73 -1.25
N ALA A 88 0.21 11.98 -1.60
CA ALA A 88 0.08 10.62 -2.16
C ALA A 88 -0.68 9.69 -1.20
N ILE A 89 -0.37 9.74 0.10
CA ILE A 89 -1.05 8.92 1.12
C ILE A 89 -2.51 9.36 1.32
N LYS A 90 -2.78 10.67 1.35
CA LYS A 90 -4.16 11.19 1.41
C LYS A 90 -4.99 10.74 0.21
N GLU A 91 -4.42 10.78 -0.97
CA GLU A 91 -5.07 10.32 -2.21
C GLU A 91 -5.33 8.82 -2.14
N LEU A 92 -4.31 8.02 -1.80
CA LEU A 92 -4.41 6.57 -1.67
C LEU A 92 -5.53 6.15 -0.73
N GLY A 93 -5.61 6.77 0.45
CA GLY A 93 -6.62 6.52 1.47
C GLY A 93 -7.91 7.30 1.28
N ARG A 94 -8.07 8.09 0.22
CA ARG A 94 -9.23 8.98 -0.01
C ARG A 94 -9.56 9.82 1.21
N TYR A 95 -8.54 10.39 1.84
CA TYR A 95 -8.64 11.07 3.14
C TYR A 95 -9.71 12.18 3.13
N GLU A 96 -9.70 13.06 2.12
CA GLU A 96 -10.63 14.19 2.07
C GLU A 96 -12.09 13.72 1.89
N LEU A 97 -12.33 12.66 1.11
CA LEU A 97 -13.66 12.08 0.97
C LEU A 97 -14.14 11.47 2.29
N ARG A 98 -13.31 10.68 2.97
CA ARG A 98 -13.64 10.09 4.26
C ARG A 98 -13.89 11.15 5.34
N LYS A 99 -13.12 12.24 5.33
CA LYS A 99 -13.30 13.40 6.20
C LYS A 99 -14.64 14.11 5.91
N TYR A 100 -14.95 14.33 4.65
CA TYR A 100 -16.23 14.92 4.24
C TYR A 100 -17.41 14.05 4.70
N GLU A 101 -17.37 12.75 4.48
CA GLU A 101 -18.43 11.81 4.87
C GLU A 101 -18.59 11.76 6.40
N LEU A 102 -17.51 11.76 7.17
CA LEU A 102 -17.60 11.84 8.62
C LEU A 102 -18.27 13.14 9.08
N ASN A 103 -17.89 14.28 8.52
CA ASN A 103 -18.48 15.56 8.85
C ASN A 103 -19.96 15.62 8.49
N ARG A 104 -20.36 15.04 7.35
CA ARG A 104 -21.75 14.87 6.95
C ARG A 104 -22.53 14.03 7.97
N GLN A 105 -21.98 12.89 8.39
CA GLN A 105 -22.61 12.04 9.41
C GLN A 105 -22.76 12.78 10.75
N LYS A 106 -21.72 13.50 11.19
CA LYS A 106 -21.79 14.33 12.41
C LYS A 106 -22.91 15.37 12.34
N LYS A 107 -23.04 16.08 11.21
CA LYS A 107 -24.13 17.06 11.00
C LYS A 107 -25.52 16.43 11.09
N ILE A 108 -25.71 15.27 10.44
CA ILE A 108 -26.98 14.54 10.46
C ILE A 108 -27.35 14.12 11.92
N LEU A 109 -26.37 13.60 12.66
CA LEU A 109 -26.59 13.17 14.04
C LEU A 109 -26.84 14.35 15.00
N ALA A 110 -26.17 15.47 14.78
CA ALA A 110 -26.37 16.69 15.58
C ALA A 110 -27.81 17.24 15.47
N ASN A 111 -28.46 17.07 14.33
CA ASN A 111 -29.85 17.50 14.10
C ASN A 111 -30.88 16.56 14.72
N LYS A 112 -30.48 15.37 15.20
CA LYS A 112 -31.35 14.41 15.84
C LYS A 112 -31.36 14.64 17.36
N LYS A 113 -32.55 14.64 17.96
CA LYS A 113 -32.74 14.91 19.42
C LYS A 113 -32.67 13.64 20.28
N ASP A 114 -32.69 12.46 19.69
CA ASP A 114 -32.69 11.18 20.39
C ASP A 114 -31.37 10.88 21.09
N GLN A 115 -31.42 10.15 22.20
CA GLN A 115 -30.27 9.87 23.05
C GLN A 115 -29.25 8.95 22.38
N HIS A 116 -29.70 8.06 21.49
CA HIS A 116 -28.81 7.16 20.72
C HIS A 116 -27.94 7.94 19.75
N SER A 117 -28.52 8.90 19.01
CA SER A 117 -27.78 9.77 18.07
C SER A 117 -26.76 10.65 18.81
N LYS A 118 -27.10 11.18 20.00
CA LYS A 118 -26.13 11.93 20.82
C LYS A 118 -24.94 11.08 21.25
N LYS A 119 -25.16 9.84 21.72
CA LYS A 119 -24.09 8.92 22.12
C LYS A 119 -23.19 8.56 20.90
N ARG A 120 -23.80 8.38 19.72
CA ARG A 120 -23.05 8.09 18.49
C ARG A 120 -22.22 9.29 18.05
N LEU A 121 -22.76 10.51 18.14
CA LEU A 121 -22.03 11.73 17.81
C LEU A 121 -20.77 11.88 18.67
N ILE A 122 -20.88 11.73 19.99
CA ILE A 122 -19.72 11.77 20.91
C ILE A 122 -18.64 10.76 20.52
N LYS A 123 -19.02 9.55 20.07
CA LYS A 123 -18.06 8.56 19.60
C LYS A 123 -17.37 9.02 18.31
N LEU A 124 -18.10 9.64 17.38
CA LEU A 124 -17.56 10.09 16.10
C LEU A 124 -16.69 11.34 16.23
N GLU A 125 -16.86 12.17 17.28
CA GLU A 125 -16.05 13.36 17.53
C GLU A 125 -14.55 13.03 17.71
N LYS A 126 -14.25 11.82 18.17
CA LYS A 126 -12.87 11.34 18.37
C LYS A 126 -12.11 11.02 17.07
N PHE A 127 -12.80 10.97 15.94
CA PHE A 127 -12.22 10.59 14.64
C PHE A 127 -12.12 11.80 13.71
N GLN A 128 -11.09 11.77 12.86
CA GLN A 128 -10.91 12.78 11.81
C GLN A 128 -11.51 12.36 10.47
N THR A 129 -11.56 11.05 10.21
CA THR A 129 -12.18 10.47 9.01
C THR A 129 -13.05 9.28 9.36
N THR A 130 -13.87 8.79 8.40
CA THR A 130 -14.49 7.47 8.51
C THR A 130 -13.39 6.40 8.43
N LYS A 131 -13.66 5.23 9.03
CA LYS A 131 -12.75 4.07 8.97
C LYS A 131 -12.92 3.25 7.69
N ASP A 132 -13.76 3.68 6.78
CA ASP A 132 -14.10 2.96 5.55
C ASP A 132 -12.99 3.13 4.52
N LEU A 133 -12.07 2.19 4.47
CA LEU A 133 -11.05 2.04 3.43
C LEU A 133 -11.53 0.99 2.43
N ASP A 134 -11.24 1.20 1.16
CA ASP A 134 -11.61 0.28 0.10
C ASP A 134 -10.55 -0.80 -0.19
N PHE A 135 -9.54 -0.90 0.67
CA PHE A 135 -8.50 -1.93 0.64
C PHE A 135 -8.28 -2.53 2.04
N THR A 136 -7.82 -3.77 2.06
CA THR A 136 -7.50 -4.54 3.27
C THR A 136 -6.00 -4.68 3.50
N HIS A 137 -5.22 -4.50 2.44
CA HIS A 137 -3.76 -4.60 2.46
C HIS A 137 -3.16 -3.39 1.76
N ILE A 138 -1.99 -2.96 2.22
CA ILE A 138 -1.19 -1.95 1.54
C ILE A 138 0.24 -2.46 1.37
N ILE A 139 0.72 -2.39 0.14
CA ILE A 139 2.12 -2.65 -0.19
C ILE A 139 2.83 -1.30 -0.30
N ILE A 140 3.90 -1.14 0.48
CA ILE A 140 4.78 0.03 0.42
C ILE A 140 6.05 -0.41 -0.30
N ALA A 141 6.10 -0.18 -1.61
CA ALA A 141 7.18 -0.64 -2.46
C ALA A 141 8.42 0.27 -2.34
N ASP A 142 8.97 0.37 -1.15
CA ASP A 142 10.21 1.12 -0.88
C ASP A 142 11.05 0.43 0.19
N TYR A 143 12.25 0.93 0.44
CA TYR A 143 13.19 0.34 1.39
C TYR A 143 14.06 1.42 2.06
N GLY A 144 14.76 1.00 3.14
CA GLY A 144 15.72 1.83 3.86
C GLY A 144 15.08 3.03 4.57
N LEU A 145 15.78 4.16 4.59
CA LEU A 145 15.37 5.35 5.32
C LEU A 145 14.07 5.97 4.81
N ARG A 146 13.79 5.89 3.50
CA ARG A 146 12.54 6.42 2.95
C ARG A 146 11.33 5.66 3.49
N LEU A 147 11.39 4.33 3.52
CA LEU A 147 10.33 3.52 4.11
C LEU A 147 10.06 3.91 5.56
N LEU A 148 11.11 4.12 6.37
CA LEU A 148 10.98 4.55 7.76
C LEU A 148 10.34 5.93 7.92
N GLN A 149 10.45 6.80 6.93
CA GLN A 149 9.84 8.13 6.92
C GLN A 149 8.40 8.11 6.40
N VAL A 150 8.10 7.26 5.44
CA VAL A 150 6.77 7.17 4.78
C VAL A 150 5.78 6.35 5.61
N ALA A 151 6.20 5.21 6.16
CA ALA A 151 5.32 4.30 6.87
C ALA A 151 4.55 4.96 8.05
N PRO A 152 5.15 5.82 8.89
CA PRO A 152 4.43 6.49 9.97
C PRO A 152 3.38 7.51 9.50
N LEU A 153 3.45 7.98 8.25
CA LEU A 153 2.45 8.90 7.69
C LEU A 153 1.11 8.18 7.42
N LEU A 154 1.11 6.87 7.20
CA LEU A 154 -0.12 6.11 6.95
C LEU A 154 -1.10 6.21 8.13
N PRO A 155 -0.75 5.82 9.37
CA PRO A 155 -1.62 5.98 10.51
C PRO A 155 -1.89 7.44 10.85
N TYR A 156 -0.97 8.36 10.56
CA TYR A 156 -1.20 9.79 10.73
C TYR A 156 -2.36 10.31 9.86
N TYR A 157 -2.58 9.72 8.69
CA TYR A 157 -3.71 10.02 7.79
C TYR A 157 -4.84 8.98 7.89
N ASP A 158 -5.00 8.38 9.07
CA ASP A 158 -6.09 7.44 9.38
C ASP A 158 -6.14 6.19 8.46
N ILE A 159 -4.98 5.71 8.00
CA ILE A 159 -4.82 4.34 7.48
C ILE A 159 -4.33 3.50 8.65
N ASP A 160 -5.30 2.93 9.39
CA ASP A 160 -5.06 2.27 10.68
C ASP A 160 -4.47 0.85 10.48
N PRO A 161 -3.27 0.54 11.02
CA PRO A 161 -2.66 -0.78 10.91
C PRO A 161 -3.45 -1.90 11.61
N ASN A 162 -4.43 -1.56 12.46
CA ASN A 162 -5.35 -2.54 13.02
C ASN A 162 -6.47 -2.95 12.04
N LEU A 163 -6.69 -2.20 10.97
CA LEU A 163 -7.70 -2.43 9.95
C LEU A 163 -7.12 -2.86 8.61
N VAL A 164 -5.90 -2.43 8.32
CA VAL A 164 -5.19 -2.68 7.06
C VAL A 164 -3.85 -3.31 7.36
N MET A 165 -3.54 -4.43 6.72
CA MET A 165 -2.23 -5.06 6.82
C MET A 165 -1.21 -4.27 6.00
N PHE A 166 -0.11 -3.88 6.62
CA PHE A 166 1.03 -3.23 5.96
C PHE A 166 2.08 -4.26 5.57
N VAL A 167 2.55 -4.19 4.30
CA VAL A 167 3.54 -5.10 3.70
C VAL A 167 4.61 -4.29 2.96
#